data_a58ce0adf68f354cbbebd45b8563e47e
#
_entry.id   a58ce0adf68f354cbbebd45b8563e47e
#
_cell.length_a   1.000
_cell.length_b   1.000
_cell.length_c   1.000
_cell.angle_alpha   90.00
_cell.angle_beta   90.00
_cell.angle_gamma   90.00
#
_symmetry.space_group_name_H-M   'P 1'
#
loop_
_entity.id
_entity.type
_entity.pdbx_description
1 polymer ?
#
loop_
_entity_poly.entity_id
_entity_poly.type
_entity_poly.pdbx_seq_one_letter_code
_entity_poly.pdbx_strand_id
1 'polypeptide(L)'
;MDKEFAQLERLFRGREDIVLQKCGIGKVNSAVGAVEMIRDSRPDLIISSGCAGGADTSLNVMDVVVASECTYHDAYCGDNCEYGQIMGMPARYKAPEELVAKACAISDLGAATSDDGAKHRIVSGLTVSGEWFVDSKDKMRSILEKFPDAKAVDMESCSIAQTCYKYNVPFVSFRVISDVPLKDTKASQYFDFWDRIANDSFEVTQRLVDAIL
;
A
#
# COMPACT_ATOMS: atom_id res chain seq x y z
N MET A 1 0.63 2.11 11.50
CA MET A 1 0.52 1.86 12.97
C MET A 1 1.71 2.49 13.68
N ASP A 2 1.73 2.54 15.04
CA ASP A 2 2.81 3.24 15.78
C ASP A 2 4.18 2.63 15.53
N LYS A 3 4.26 1.30 15.43
CA LYS A 3 5.52 0.57 15.16
C LYS A 3 6.09 0.90 13.77
N GLU A 4 5.25 1.01 12.73
CA GLU A 4 5.67 1.42 11.37
C GLU A 4 6.22 2.84 11.37
N PHE A 5 5.45 3.75 11.98
CA PHE A 5 5.80 5.16 11.99
C PHE A 5 7.13 5.41 12.69
N ALA A 6 7.34 4.80 13.86
CA ALA A 6 8.60 4.94 14.60
C ALA A 6 9.83 4.44 13.81
N GLN A 7 9.66 3.43 12.95
CA GLN A 7 10.74 2.97 12.07
C GLN A 7 11.04 3.98 10.96
N LEU A 8 10.01 4.52 10.31
CA LEU A 8 10.17 5.56 9.29
C LEU A 8 10.81 6.83 9.87
N GLU A 9 10.40 7.27 11.07
CA GLU A 9 11.03 8.40 11.75
C GLU A 9 12.54 8.17 12.00
N ARG A 10 12.92 6.94 12.31
CA ARG A 10 14.34 6.59 12.50
C ARG A 10 15.11 6.61 11.17
N LEU A 11 14.53 6.03 10.11
CA LEU A 11 15.16 5.89 8.80
C LEU A 11 15.33 7.23 8.09
N PHE A 12 14.34 8.10 8.21
CA PHE A 12 14.36 9.42 7.55
C PHE A 12 14.80 10.58 8.47
N ARG A 13 15.38 10.26 9.60
CA ARG A 13 15.88 11.28 10.53
C ARG A 13 16.92 12.17 9.86
N GLY A 14 16.68 13.49 9.85
CA GLY A 14 17.59 14.49 9.27
C GLY A 14 17.40 14.72 7.77
N ARG A 15 16.40 14.08 7.13
CA ARG A 15 16.00 14.36 5.76
C ARG A 15 15.04 15.56 5.76
N GLU A 16 15.51 16.72 5.30
CA GLU A 16 14.71 17.95 5.23
C GLU A 16 13.72 17.96 4.05
N ASP A 17 13.96 17.10 3.06
CA ASP A 17 13.12 16.89 1.88
C ASP A 17 11.94 15.94 2.12
N ILE A 18 11.84 15.33 3.30
CA ILE A 18 10.81 14.36 3.65
C ILE A 18 10.01 14.82 4.88
N VAL A 19 8.69 14.87 4.72
CA VAL A 19 7.74 15.08 5.82
C VAL A 19 7.03 13.77 6.11
N LEU A 20 7.09 13.30 7.34
CA LEU A 20 6.40 12.10 7.79
C LEU A 20 5.12 12.46 8.53
N GLN A 21 4.04 11.79 8.18
CA GLN A 21 2.74 11.95 8.85
C GLN A 21 2.05 10.60 9.02
N LYS A 22 1.52 10.37 10.21
CA LYS A 22 0.69 9.21 10.49
C LYS A 22 -0.75 9.52 10.12
N CYS A 23 -1.29 8.81 9.13
CA CYS A 23 -2.64 9.08 8.61
C CYS A 23 -3.76 8.38 9.40
N GLY A 24 -3.45 7.42 10.29
CA GLY A 24 -4.48 6.60 10.95
C GLY A 24 -4.96 5.42 10.08
N ILE A 25 -5.99 4.70 10.55
CA ILE A 25 -6.54 3.52 9.89
C ILE A 25 -7.88 3.86 9.25
N GLY A 26 -8.09 3.34 8.04
CA GLY A 26 -9.35 3.46 7.29
C GLY A 26 -9.46 4.71 6.43
N LYS A 27 -10.47 4.71 5.56
CA LYS A 27 -10.63 5.70 4.49
C LYS A 27 -10.75 7.13 5.00
N VAL A 28 -11.52 7.36 6.05
CA VAL A 28 -11.77 8.72 6.56
C VAL A 28 -10.50 9.29 7.18
N ASN A 29 -9.84 8.54 8.08
CA ASN A 29 -8.64 9.00 8.76
C ASN A 29 -7.53 9.30 7.76
N SER A 30 -7.30 8.41 6.80
CA SER A 30 -6.24 8.58 5.80
C SER A 30 -6.52 9.71 4.81
N ALA A 31 -7.79 9.94 4.44
CA ALA A 31 -8.15 11.10 3.63
C ALA A 31 -7.95 12.43 4.37
N VAL A 32 -8.34 12.49 5.65
CA VAL A 32 -8.10 13.69 6.50
C VAL A 32 -6.59 13.94 6.63
N GLY A 33 -5.81 12.91 6.98
CA GLY A 33 -4.36 13.05 7.09
C GLY A 33 -3.69 13.50 5.79
N ALA A 34 -4.15 13.00 4.63
CA ALA A 34 -3.64 13.46 3.34
C ALA A 34 -3.98 14.93 3.06
N VAL A 35 -5.19 15.39 3.41
CA VAL A 35 -5.58 16.80 3.28
C VAL A 35 -4.71 17.70 4.18
N GLU A 36 -4.50 17.29 5.43
CA GLU A 36 -3.65 18.02 6.37
C GLU A 36 -2.22 18.14 5.83
N MET A 37 -1.62 17.04 5.39
CA MET A 37 -0.27 17.03 4.79
C MET A 37 -0.18 17.96 3.58
N ILE A 38 -1.15 17.90 2.65
CA ILE A 38 -1.16 18.75 1.46
C ILE A 38 -1.23 20.23 1.83
N ARG A 39 -2.07 20.58 2.81
CA ARG A 39 -2.26 21.98 3.22
C ARG A 39 -1.05 22.55 3.96
N ASP A 40 -0.46 21.74 4.83
CA ASP A 40 0.60 22.19 5.74
C ASP A 40 1.98 22.15 5.07
N SER A 41 2.25 21.13 4.25
CA SER A 41 3.59 20.88 3.69
C SER A 41 3.68 21.17 2.19
N ARG A 42 2.56 21.19 1.44
CA ARG A 42 2.51 21.37 -0.02
C ARG A 42 3.49 20.44 -0.76
N PRO A 43 3.39 19.13 -0.56
CA PRO A 43 4.36 18.19 -1.12
C PRO A 43 4.25 18.10 -2.63
N ASP A 44 5.38 17.86 -3.31
CA ASP A 44 5.44 17.56 -4.74
C ASP A 44 4.99 16.13 -5.05
N LEU A 45 5.06 15.24 -4.06
CA LEU A 45 4.67 13.84 -4.15
C LEU A 45 4.20 13.35 -2.79
N ILE A 46 3.12 12.57 -2.75
CA ILE A 46 2.70 11.82 -1.57
C ILE A 46 3.01 10.33 -1.77
N ILE A 47 3.73 9.77 -0.82
CA ILE A 47 4.02 8.34 -0.74
C ILE A 47 3.25 7.74 0.44
N SER A 48 2.40 6.75 0.16
CA SER A 48 1.77 5.95 1.20
C SER A 48 2.59 4.68 1.42
N SER A 49 3.14 4.52 2.62
CA SER A 49 3.88 3.32 3.01
C SER A 49 3.18 2.60 4.16
N GLY A 50 3.18 1.28 4.11
CA GLY A 50 2.58 0.43 5.13
C GLY A 50 2.50 -1.02 4.71
N CYS A 51 1.68 -1.79 5.43
CA CYS A 51 1.46 -3.20 5.15
C CYS A 51 0.13 -3.44 4.44
N ALA A 52 0.00 -4.59 3.78
CA ALA A 52 -1.23 -5.04 3.13
C ALA A 52 -1.32 -6.55 3.10
N GLY A 53 -2.53 -7.07 2.98
CA GLY A 53 -2.77 -8.47 2.63
C GLY A 53 -2.49 -8.72 1.15
N GLY A 54 -1.80 -9.81 0.83
CA GLY A 54 -1.55 -10.24 -0.55
C GLY A 54 -2.81 -10.86 -1.16
N ALA A 55 -3.27 -10.30 -2.28
CA ALA A 55 -4.43 -10.81 -3.02
C ALA A 55 -4.03 -11.85 -4.08
N ASP A 56 -2.79 -11.82 -4.55
CA ASP A 56 -2.24 -12.77 -5.50
C ASP A 56 -1.47 -13.89 -4.78
N THR A 57 -1.84 -15.15 -5.06
CA THR A 57 -1.19 -16.32 -4.45
C THR A 57 0.27 -16.54 -4.89
N SER A 58 0.75 -15.81 -5.90
CA SER A 58 2.17 -15.82 -6.28
C SER A 58 3.04 -15.00 -5.32
N LEU A 59 2.44 -14.12 -4.51
CA LEU A 59 3.16 -13.30 -3.53
C LEU A 59 3.53 -14.09 -2.28
N ASN A 60 4.60 -13.65 -1.63
CA ASN A 60 5.02 -14.14 -0.32
C ASN A 60 4.98 -13.00 0.70
N VAL A 61 4.94 -13.36 1.98
CA VAL A 61 5.14 -12.40 3.07
C VAL A 61 6.49 -11.72 2.86
N MET A 62 6.54 -10.40 3.08
CA MET A 62 7.67 -9.51 2.82
C MET A 62 7.90 -9.13 1.34
N ASP A 63 7.19 -9.70 0.36
CA ASP A 63 7.15 -9.11 -0.98
C ASP A 63 6.56 -7.68 -0.90
N VAL A 64 6.93 -6.82 -1.84
CA VAL A 64 6.44 -5.44 -1.91
C VAL A 64 5.55 -5.27 -3.13
N VAL A 65 4.37 -4.71 -2.93
CA VAL A 65 3.50 -4.27 -4.01
C VAL A 65 3.59 -2.75 -4.15
N VAL A 66 4.02 -2.30 -5.31
CA VAL A 66 3.94 -0.90 -5.75
C VAL A 66 2.63 -0.73 -6.49
N ALA A 67 1.72 0.08 -5.97
CA ALA A 67 0.44 0.29 -6.61
C ALA A 67 0.61 1.05 -7.93
N SER A 68 0.38 0.39 -9.06
CA SER A 68 0.21 1.07 -10.35
C SER A 68 -1.13 1.78 -10.43
N GLU A 69 -2.13 1.24 -9.76
CA GLU A 69 -3.48 1.77 -9.66
C GLU A 69 -4.08 1.47 -8.28
N CYS A 70 -4.99 2.33 -7.82
CA CYS A 70 -5.80 2.11 -6.62
C CYS A 70 -7.29 2.22 -6.95
N THR A 71 -8.12 1.38 -6.32
CA THR A 71 -9.58 1.48 -6.35
C THR A 71 -10.19 1.03 -5.02
N TYR A 72 -11.50 1.27 -4.81
CA TYR A 72 -12.18 0.76 -3.63
C TYR A 72 -12.77 -0.63 -3.90
N HIS A 73 -12.61 -1.56 -2.96
CA HIS A 73 -13.25 -2.87 -3.06
C HIS A 73 -14.65 -2.93 -2.41
N ASP A 74 -15.04 -1.87 -1.70
CA ASP A 74 -16.27 -1.79 -0.91
C ASP A 74 -17.19 -0.62 -1.33
N ALA A 75 -16.97 -0.04 -2.50
CA ALA A 75 -17.79 1.06 -3.04
C ALA A 75 -18.66 0.57 -4.20
N TYR A 76 -19.93 0.99 -4.21
CA TYR A 76 -20.85 0.77 -5.31
C TYR A 76 -21.79 1.98 -5.45
N CYS A 77 -21.74 2.65 -6.57
CA CYS A 77 -22.53 3.85 -6.88
C CYS A 77 -23.59 3.62 -7.96
N GLY A 78 -24.08 2.38 -8.10
CA GLY A 78 -25.09 1.98 -9.07
C GLY A 78 -24.50 1.54 -10.41
N ASP A 79 -25.39 1.07 -11.31
CA ASP A 79 -25.00 0.40 -12.55
C ASP A 79 -24.36 1.31 -13.61
N ASN A 80 -24.41 2.62 -13.40
CA ASN A 80 -23.73 3.61 -14.26
C ASN A 80 -22.26 3.86 -13.87
N CYS A 81 -21.77 3.19 -12.81
CA CYS A 81 -20.40 3.25 -12.34
C CYS A 81 -19.78 1.86 -12.34
N GLU A 82 -18.45 1.79 -12.54
CA GLU A 82 -17.75 0.54 -12.29
C GLU A 82 -17.79 0.21 -10.78
N TYR A 83 -17.74 -1.08 -10.44
CA TYR A 83 -17.61 -1.46 -9.05
C TYR A 83 -16.28 -0.91 -8.48
N GLY A 84 -16.32 -0.29 -7.33
CA GLY A 84 -15.17 0.44 -6.75
C GLY A 84 -15.12 1.93 -7.10
N GLN A 85 -15.85 2.36 -8.11
CA GLN A 85 -15.89 3.75 -8.53
C GLN A 85 -16.82 4.60 -7.67
N ILE A 86 -16.34 5.76 -7.24
CA ILE A 86 -17.20 6.83 -6.69
C ILE A 86 -17.75 7.65 -7.85
N MET A 87 -19.05 7.91 -7.84
CA MET A 87 -19.71 8.68 -8.91
C MET A 87 -19.02 10.03 -9.15
N GLY A 88 -18.72 10.31 -10.41
CA GLY A 88 -18.01 11.53 -10.81
C GLY A 88 -16.51 11.51 -10.58
N MET A 89 -15.95 10.38 -10.14
CA MET A 89 -14.52 10.17 -9.94
C MET A 89 -13.99 9.10 -10.90
N PRO A 90 -12.67 9.02 -11.14
CA PRO A 90 -12.08 7.90 -11.89
C PRO A 90 -12.42 6.56 -11.27
N ALA A 91 -12.58 5.52 -12.10
CA ALA A 91 -12.77 4.15 -11.62
C ALA A 91 -11.52 3.63 -10.91
N ARG A 92 -10.34 4.03 -11.40
CA ARG A 92 -9.03 3.71 -10.82
C ARG A 92 -8.14 4.95 -10.78
N TYR A 93 -7.41 5.14 -9.69
CA TYR A 93 -6.43 6.21 -9.50
C TYR A 93 -5.05 5.68 -9.87
N LYS A 94 -4.44 6.24 -10.93
CA LYS A 94 -3.14 5.79 -11.44
C LYS A 94 -1.99 6.49 -10.75
N ALA A 95 -0.96 5.73 -10.39
CA ALA A 95 0.33 6.29 -10.01
C ALA A 95 1.10 6.72 -11.27
N PRO A 96 2.03 7.69 -11.19
CA PRO A 96 2.93 8.02 -12.29
C PRO A 96 3.75 6.81 -12.72
N GLU A 97 3.67 6.44 -14.00
CA GLU A 97 4.32 5.22 -14.54
C GLU A 97 5.82 5.20 -14.31
N GLU A 98 6.48 6.37 -14.41
CA GLU A 98 7.92 6.51 -14.18
C GLU A 98 8.31 6.17 -12.74
N LEU A 99 7.49 6.54 -11.73
CA LEU A 99 7.76 6.23 -10.32
C LEU A 99 7.58 4.73 -10.05
N VAL A 100 6.54 4.14 -10.63
CA VAL A 100 6.31 2.69 -10.56
C VAL A 100 7.47 1.93 -11.21
N ALA A 101 7.92 2.36 -12.39
CA ALA A 101 9.04 1.74 -13.10
C ALA A 101 10.35 1.84 -12.30
N LYS A 102 10.67 3.01 -11.74
CA LYS A 102 11.85 3.21 -10.88
C LYS A 102 11.81 2.29 -9.66
N ALA A 103 10.66 2.21 -8.97
CA ALA A 103 10.50 1.34 -7.82
C ALA A 103 10.68 -0.14 -8.18
N CYS A 104 10.09 -0.60 -9.28
CA CYS A 104 10.21 -2.00 -9.73
C CYS A 104 11.60 -2.36 -10.27
N ALA A 105 12.44 -1.39 -10.62
CA ALA A 105 13.82 -1.61 -11.08
C ALA A 105 14.79 -1.92 -9.92
N ILE A 106 14.39 -1.76 -8.66
CA ILE A 106 15.22 -2.06 -7.51
C ILE A 106 15.39 -3.58 -7.40
N SER A 107 16.62 -4.04 -7.58
CA SER A 107 16.96 -5.48 -7.56
C SER A 107 17.44 -5.98 -6.19
N ASP A 108 17.90 -5.07 -5.33
CA ASP A 108 18.42 -5.40 -4.00
C ASP A 108 17.51 -4.86 -2.91
N LEU A 109 16.71 -5.75 -2.33
CA LEU A 109 15.82 -5.45 -1.20
C LEU A 109 16.46 -5.68 0.18
N GLY A 110 17.75 -5.92 0.23
CA GLY A 110 18.47 -6.27 1.46
C GLY A 110 18.64 -7.77 1.67
N ALA A 111 19.21 -8.12 2.80
CA ALA A 111 19.57 -9.51 3.14
C ALA A 111 18.40 -10.39 3.59
N ALA A 112 17.20 -9.81 3.76
CA ALA A 112 16.04 -10.58 4.21
C ALA A 112 15.61 -11.58 3.12
N THR A 113 15.58 -12.86 3.49
CA THR A 113 15.03 -13.95 2.68
C THR A 113 13.72 -14.40 3.31
N SER A 114 12.77 -14.84 2.48
CA SER A 114 11.57 -15.54 2.95
C SER A 114 11.94 -16.85 3.66
N ASP A 115 11.00 -17.43 4.40
CA ASP A 115 11.22 -18.69 5.16
C ASP A 115 11.67 -19.86 4.27
N ASP A 116 11.38 -19.81 2.97
CA ASP A 116 11.81 -20.79 1.97
C ASP A 116 13.15 -20.44 1.31
N GLY A 117 13.85 -19.39 1.78
CA GLY A 117 15.12 -18.93 1.23
C GLY A 117 14.99 -18.13 -0.08
N ALA A 118 13.78 -17.83 -0.53
CA ALA A 118 13.57 -16.99 -1.71
C ALA A 118 13.84 -15.51 -1.39
N LYS A 119 14.37 -14.77 -2.37
CA LYS A 119 14.54 -13.33 -2.25
C LYS A 119 13.17 -12.64 -2.36
N HIS A 120 12.94 -11.64 -1.53
CA HIS A 120 11.75 -10.80 -1.65
C HIS A 120 11.75 -10.04 -2.98
N ARG A 121 10.58 -9.82 -3.52
CA ARG A 121 10.36 -9.19 -4.83
C ARG A 121 9.60 -7.90 -4.67
N ILE A 122 9.84 -6.98 -5.61
CA ILE A 122 8.95 -5.85 -5.86
C ILE A 122 8.12 -6.20 -7.09
N VAL A 123 6.81 -6.08 -6.97
CA VAL A 123 5.88 -6.21 -8.10
C VAL A 123 4.98 -4.99 -8.16
N SER A 124 4.54 -4.63 -9.37
CA SER A 124 3.51 -3.61 -9.54
C SER A 124 2.14 -4.24 -9.78
N GLY A 125 1.10 -3.52 -9.41
CA GLY A 125 -0.26 -3.93 -9.71
C GLY A 125 -1.33 -3.14 -8.99
N LEU A 126 -2.57 -3.61 -9.13
CA LEU A 126 -3.73 -2.99 -8.49
C LEU A 126 -3.71 -3.22 -6.98
N THR A 127 -3.80 -2.14 -6.22
CA THR A 127 -4.12 -2.18 -4.79
C THR A 127 -5.58 -1.78 -4.59
N VAL A 128 -6.35 -2.62 -3.91
CA VAL A 128 -7.75 -2.34 -3.60
C VAL A 128 -7.92 -2.02 -2.12
N SER A 129 -8.64 -0.94 -1.81
CA SER A 129 -8.82 -0.45 -0.44
C SER A 129 -10.28 -0.46 0.01
N GLY A 130 -10.51 -0.67 1.30
CA GLY A 130 -11.84 -0.58 1.90
C GLY A 130 -11.79 -0.57 3.42
N GLU A 131 -12.95 -0.49 4.08
CA GLU A 131 -13.03 -0.49 5.55
C GLU A 131 -13.01 -1.90 6.16
N TRP A 132 -12.66 -2.93 5.37
CA TRP A 132 -12.62 -4.29 5.87
C TRP A 132 -11.20 -4.71 6.24
N PHE A 133 -11.02 -5.23 7.43
CA PHE A 133 -9.86 -6.06 7.72
C PHE A 133 -10.08 -7.44 7.09
N VAL A 134 -9.29 -7.74 6.04
CA VAL A 134 -9.44 -8.97 5.24
C VAL A 134 -8.63 -10.09 5.87
N ASP A 135 -9.24 -10.82 6.79
CA ASP A 135 -8.64 -11.85 7.64
C ASP A 135 -9.03 -13.29 7.24
N SER A 136 -9.75 -13.46 6.13
CA SER A 136 -10.25 -14.77 5.71
C SER A 136 -10.20 -14.98 4.20
N LYS A 137 -10.13 -16.26 3.80
CA LYS A 137 -10.18 -16.67 2.39
C LYS A 137 -11.48 -16.21 1.72
N ASP A 138 -12.59 -16.24 2.42
CA ASP A 138 -13.89 -15.93 1.82
C ASP A 138 -14.04 -14.44 1.55
N LYS A 139 -13.58 -13.57 2.47
CA LYS A 139 -13.50 -12.13 2.21
C LYS A 139 -12.57 -11.83 1.01
N MET A 140 -11.39 -12.45 0.96
CA MET A 140 -10.47 -12.26 -0.16
C MET A 140 -11.08 -12.72 -1.48
N ARG A 141 -11.74 -13.88 -1.51
CA ARG A 141 -12.42 -14.39 -2.73
C ARG A 141 -13.51 -13.44 -3.20
N SER A 142 -14.33 -12.91 -2.28
CA SER A 142 -15.39 -11.95 -2.64
C SER A 142 -14.84 -10.65 -3.27
N ILE A 143 -13.67 -10.22 -2.83
CA ILE A 143 -12.98 -9.08 -3.44
C ILE A 143 -12.47 -9.46 -4.84
N LEU A 144 -11.82 -10.62 -4.98
CA LEU A 144 -11.26 -11.09 -6.25
C LEU A 144 -12.30 -11.44 -7.31
N GLU A 145 -13.55 -11.74 -6.92
CA GLU A 145 -14.67 -11.84 -7.87
C GLU A 145 -14.91 -10.53 -8.63
N LYS A 146 -14.63 -9.39 -8.01
CA LYS A 146 -14.78 -8.05 -8.60
C LYS A 146 -13.46 -7.50 -9.16
N PHE A 147 -12.35 -7.89 -8.57
CA PHE A 147 -11.01 -7.39 -8.89
C PHE A 147 -10.03 -8.57 -9.06
N PRO A 148 -10.16 -9.37 -10.14
CA PRO A 148 -9.32 -10.56 -10.33
C PRO A 148 -7.84 -10.22 -10.56
N ASP A 149 -7.53 -8.97 -10.89
CA ASP A 149 -6.18 -8.42 -11.11
C ASP A 149 -5.55 -7.78 -9.85
N ALA A 150 -6.27 -7.77 -8.71
CA ALA A 150 -5.74 -7.21 -7.47
C ALA A 150 -4.48 -7.95 -6.99
N LYS A 151 -3.47 -7.18 -6.58
CA LYS A 151 -2.23 -7.67 -5.99
C LYS A 151 -2.20 -7.50 -4.47
N ALA A 152 -2.74 -6.40 -3.97
CA ALA A 152 -2.77 -6.09 -2.54
C ALA A 152 -4.14 -5.57 -2.11
N VAL A 153 -4.48 -5.81 -0.84
CA VAL A 153 -5.68 -5.27 -0.17
C VAL A 153 -5.25 -4.53 1.07
N ASP A 154 -5.68 -3.28 1.20
CA ASP A 154 -5.43 -2.44 2.36
C ASP A 154 -6.66 -1.62 2.77
N MET A 155 -6.48 -0.64 3.65
CA MET A 155 -7.58 0.20 4.14
C MET A 155 -7.39 1.69 3.82
N GLU A 156 -6.29 2.12 3.20
CA GLU A 156 -5.92 3.54 3.08
C GLU A 156 -5.53 3.99 1.67
N SER A 157 -4.84 3.17 0.88
CA SER A 157 -4.18 3.61 -0.36
C SER A 157 -5.13 4.36 -1.31
N CYS A 158 -6.33 3.83 -1.53
CA CYS A 158 -7.26 4.43 -2.48
C CYS A 158 -7.82 5.77 -1.98
N SER A 159 -8.07 5.94 -0.68
CA SER A 159 -8.58 7.21 -0.14
C SER A 159 -7.52 8.31 -0.16
N ILE A 160 -6.24 7.96 0.05
CA ILE A 160 -5.13 8.90 -0.14
C ILE A 160 -5.00 9.24 -1.63
N ALA A 161 -5.04 8.23 -2.52
CA ALA A 161 -4.98 8.44 -3.96
C ALA A 161 -6.11 9.34 -4.48
N GLN A 162 -7.34 9.12 -4.01
CA GLN A 162 -8.48 9.98 -4.33
C GLN A 162 -8.28 11.42 -3.84
N THR A 163 -7.75 11.59 -2.63
CA THR A 163 -7.43 12.91 -2.09
C THR A 163 -6.37 13.59 -2.96
N CYS A 164 -5.28 12.91 -3.26
CA CYS A 164 -4.22 13.43 -4.11
C CYS A 164 -4.74 13.81 -5.51
N TYR A 165 -5.59 12.98 -6.11
CA TYR A 165 -6.25 13.30 -7.38
C TYR A 165 -7.04 14.60 -7.31
N LYS A 166 -7.84 14.81 -6.25
CA LYS A 166 -8.63 16.05 -6.06
C LYS A 166 -7.77 17.30 -5.88
N TYR A 167 -6.59 17.16 -5.31
CA TYR A 167 -5.65 18.24 -5.08
C TYR A 167 -4.56 18.36 -6.15
N ASN A 168 -4.60 17.48 -7.17
CA ASN A 168 -3.61 17.41 -8.25
C ASN A 168 -2.16 17.25 -7.73
N VAL A 169 -1.98 16.37 -6.74
CA VAL A 169 -0.68 15.97 -6.18
C VAL A 169 -0.38 14.56 -6.66
N PRO A 170 0.81 14.29 -7.22
CA PRO A 170 1.24 12.93 -7.56
C PRO A 170 1.20 12.01 -6.34
N PHE A 171 0.86 10.72 -6.56
CA PHE A 171 0.72 9.73 -5.51
C PHE A 171 1.30 8.38 -5.93
N VAL A 172 1.97 7.71 -5.00
CA VAL A 172 2.36 6.30 -5.13
C VAL A 172 2.18 5.59 -3.79
N SER A 173 1.79 4.32 -3.82
CA SER A 173 1.69 3.49 -2.63
C SER A 173 2.66 2.32 -2.69
N PHE A 174 3.34 2.06 -1.56
CA PHE A 174 4.18 0.90 -1.33
C PHE A 174 3.57 0.08 -0.19
N ARG A 175 3.36 -1.22 -0.43
CA ARG A 175 2.81 -2.13 0.55
C ARG A 175 3.69 -3.35 0.73
N VAL A 176 4.22 -3.54 1.93
CA VAL A 176 4.87 -4.79 2.32
C VAL A 176 3.78 -5.81 2.63
N ILE A 177 3.85 -6.98 2.02
CA ILE A 177 2.85 -8.03 2.24
C ILE A 177 3.05 -8.66 3.61
N SER A 178 2.04 -8.51 4.46
CA SER A 178 2.03 -9.04 5.83
C SER A 178 1.55 -10.48 5.92
N ASP A 179 0.64 -10.84 5.02
CA ASP A 179 -0.02 -12.13 4.96
C ASP A 179 -0.61 -12.36 3.56
N VAL A 180 -0.86 -13.61 3.23
CA VAL A 180 -1.54 -13.99 1.97
C VAL A 180 -2.74 -14.87 2.34
N PRO A 181 -3.92 -14.29 2.58
CA PRO A 181 -5.08 -15.02 3.12
C PRO A 181 -5.50 -16.25 2.33
N LEU A 182 -5.25 -16.27 1.02
CA LEU A 182 -5.57 -17.43 0.18
C LEU A 182 -4.61 -18.60 0.36
N LYS A 183 -3.36 -18.36 0.76
CA LYS A 183 -2.35 -19.42 0.99
C LYS A 183 -2.51 -20.05 2.36
N ASP A 184 -2.66 -19.25 3.40
CA ASP A 184 -2.76 -19.74 4.78
C ASP A 184 -4.01 -19.21 5.49
N THR A 185 -4.47 -19.98 6.47
CA THR A 185 -5.71 -19.69 7.23
C THR A 185 -5.44 -19.05 8.58
N LYS A 186 -4.18 -18.80 8.93
CA LYS A 186 -3.86 -18.33 10.27
C LYS A 186 -3.74 -16.81 10.30
N ALA A 187 -4.66 -16.15 11.00
CA ALA A 187 -4.47 -14.77 11.47
C ALA A 187 -3.12 -14.58 12.21
N SER A 188 -2.43 -15.67 12.60
CA SER A 188 -1.09 -15.67 13.17
C SER A 188 -0.05 -15.08 12.21
N GLN A 189 -0.19 -15.24 10.87
CA GLN A 189 0.79 -14.67 9.94
C GLN A 189 0.91 -13.14 10.09
N TYR A 190 -0.22 -12.45 10.25
CA TYR A 190 -0.22 -11.01 10.49
C TYR A 190 0.47 -10.64 11.82
N PHE A 191 0.23 -11.40 12.89
CA PHE A 191 0.87 -11.14 14.20
C PHE A 191 2.34 -11.56 14.20
N ASP A 192 2.68 -12.71 13.60
CA ASP A 192 4.06 -13.19 13.45
C ASP A 192 4.90 -12.24 12.58
N PHE A 193 4.28 -11.63 11.56
CA PHE A 193 4.89 -10.60 10.74
C PHE A 193 5.34 -9.39 11.60
N TRP A 194 4.51 -8.92 12.53
CA TRP A 194 4.87 -7.78 13.38
C TRP A 194 6.01 -8.06 14.35
N ASP A 195 6.19 -9.30 14.74
CA ASP A 195 7.33 -9.70 15.58
C ASP A 195 8.63 -9.79 14.77
N ARG A 196 8.53 -10.11 13.48
CA ARG A 196 9.67 -10.15 12.54
C ARG A 196 10.06 -8.78 12.00
N ILE A 197 9.07 -7.94 11.66
CA ILE A 197 9.25 -6.58 11.11
C ILE A 197 9.99 -5.65 12.08
N ALA A 198 10.06 -5.96 13.34
CA ALA A 198 10.67 -5.08 14.33
C ALA A 198 12.09 -4.63 13.96
N ASN A 199 12.77 -5.27 13.01
CA ASN A 199 14.17 -5.00 12.70
C ASN A 199 14.52 -4.69 11.23
N ASP A 200 13.84 -5.24 10.20
CA ASP A 200 14.45 -5.23 8.85
C ASP A 200 13.57 -4.73 7.68
N SER A 201 12.27 -4.54 7.84
CA SER A 201 11.39 -4.44 6.66
C SER A 201 11.17 -3.03 6.10
N PHE A 202 11.39 -2.00 6.90
CA PHE A 202 11.21 -0.62 6.40
C PHE A 202 12.45 -0.05 5.72
N GLU A 203 13.60 -0.74 5.76
CA GLU A 203 14.73 -0.41 4.89
C GLU A 203 14.36 -0.49 3.40
N VAL A 204 13.45 -1.40 3.04
CA VAL A 204 12.93 -1.45 1.67
C VAL A 204 12.16 -0.18 1.32
N THR A 205 11.39 0.39 2.26
CA THR A 205 10.71 1.67 2.04
C THR A 205 11.71 2.80 1.84
N GLN A 206 12.81 2.84 2.61
CA GLN A 206 13.86 3.83 2.41
C GLN A 206 14.47 3.72 1.01
N ARG A 207 14.82 2.51 0.57
CA ARG A 207 15.36 2.27 -0.78
C ARG A 207 14.39 2.65 -1.89
N LEU A 208 13.09 2.38 -1.69
CA LEU A 208 12.03 2.79 -2.62
C LEU A 208 11.94 4.31 -2.71
N VAL A 209 11.95 5.00 -1.57
CA VAL A 209 11.91 6.47 -1.52
C VAL A 209 13.16 7.05 -2.18
N ASP A 210 14.35 6.57 -1.84
CA ASP A 210 15.62 7.05 -2.41
C ASP A 210 15.75 6.79 -3.93
N ALA A 211 15.07 5.77 -4.45
CA ALA A 211 15.08 5.47 -5.89
C ALA A 211 14.13 6.35 -6.70
N ILE A 212 13.08 6.89 -6.09
CA ILE A 212 12.06 7.68 -6.79
C ILE A 212 12.26 9.19 -6.63
N LEU A 213 12.92 9.64 -5.58
CA LEU A 213 13.33 11.03 -5.39
C LEU A 213 14.63 11.32 -6.12
#